data_71564a643c38e0ae335f95e8dd48c404
#
_entry.id   71564a643c38e0ae335f95e8dd48c404
#
_cell.length_a   1.000
_cell.length_b   1.000
_cell.length_c   1.000
_cell.angle_alpha   90.00
_cell.angle_beta   90.00
_cell.angle_gamma   90.00
#
_symmetry.space_group_name_H-M   'P 1'
#
loop_
_entity.id
_entity.type
_entity.pdbx_description
1 polymer ?
#
loop_
_entity_poly.entity_id
_entity_poly.type
_entity_poly.pdbx_seq_one_letter_code
_entity_poly.pdbx_strand_id
1 'polypeptide(L)'
;MKSEHVPSGIPGLDEILGGGYPRGRVILITGGPGSGKTMMAMQFLLDGVNRFDERGVFVSLEESRHHLISETSNFGWDVEKFEKKNQIAIVDASPLRQITKEAEQTSEQQPAQPAATSESGVHIRGPDFSIQALTTVIRSYVRVTRAMRIVVDPITSLSLQFLDSHQRRSAVIDLLESLIGMGTTSLVTTETASQISFTNGQRDIPPEEYLCHGVVVLHNSHVMGRGMVSALEIEKMRESKHDRQLHPYAITENGVTVYGERFLG
;
A
#
# COMPACT_ATOMS: atom_id res chain seq x y z
N MET A 1 -22.30 8.82 -15.43
CA MET A 1 -21.36 9.50 -14.50
C MET A 1 -20.59 8.43 -13.77
N LYS A 2 -19.26 8.57 -13.61
CA LYS A 2 -18.49 7.68 -12.72
C LYS A 2 -18.97 7.94 -11.29
N SER A 3 -19.10 6.88 -10.49
CA SER A 3 -19.41 7.00 -9.06
C SER A 3 -18.38 7.90 -8.37
N GLU A 4 -18.80 8.70 -7.40
CA GLU A 4 -17.90 9.50 -6.56
C GLU A 4 -17.04 8.62 -5.65
N HIS A 5 -17.44 7.37 -5.44
CA HIS A 5 -16.74 6.37 -4.64
C HIS A 5 -16.28 5.19 -5.49
N VAL A 6 -15.19 4.57 -5.06
CA VAL A 6 -14.59 3.36 -5.62
C VAL A 6 -14.74 2.25 -4.60
N PRO A 7 -15.39 1.12 -4.94
CA PRO A 7 -15.52 0.00 -4.03
C PRO A 7 -14.16 -0.49 -3.53
N SER A 8 -14.08 -0.80 -2.24
CA SER A 8 -12.86 -1.29 -1.59
C SER A 8 -12.49 -2.70 -2.02
N GLY A 9 -13.46 -3.48 -2.46
CA GLY A 9 -13.30 -4.91 -2.73
C GLY A 9 -13.28 -5.77 -1.47
N ILE A 10 -13.52 -5.17 -0.30
CA ILE A 10 -13.48 -5.85 0.99
C ILE A 10 -14.90 -5.92 1.52
N PRO A 11 -15.45 -7.15 1.69
CA PRO A 11 -16.79 -7.32 2.24
C PRO A 11 -16.98 -6.57 3.57
N GLY A 12 -18.07 -5.83 3.69
CA GLY A 12 -18.44 -5.05 4.88
C GLY A 12 -17.74 -3.69 5.00
N LEU A 13 -16.62 -3.44 4.31
CA LEU A 13 -15.88 -2.18 4.44
C LEU A 13 -16.58 -1.01 3.75
N ASP A 14 -17.19 -1.23 2.59
CA ASP A 14 -17.85 -0.16 1.83
C ASP A 14 -19.03 0.46 2.59
N GLU A 15 -19.72 -0.35 3.41
CA GLU A 15 -20.82 0.14 4.27
C GLU A 15 -20.30 1.12 5.32
N ILE A 16 -19.17 0.79 5.93
CA ILE A 16 -18.52 1.62 6.96
C ILE A 16 -17.94 2.90 6.35
N LEU A 17 -17.45 2.80 5.10
CA LEU A 17 -16.92 3.93 4.32
C LEU A 17 -18.02 4.83 3.73
N GLY A 18 -19.30 4.44 3.83
CA GLY A 18 -20.39 5.17 3.21
C GLY A 18 -20.44 5.05 1.68
N GLY A 19 -19.95 3.93 1.14
CA GLY A 19 -19.99 3.59 -0.28
C GLY A 19 -18.67 3.28 -0.96
N GLY A 20 -17.59 3.17 -0.19
CA GLY A 20 -16.23 2.89 -0.69
C GLY A 20 -15.27 4.06 -0.55
N TYR A 21 -14.09 3.94 -1.16
CA TYR A 21 -13.07 5.00 -1.12
C TYR A 21 -13.43 6.16 -2.04
N PRO A 22 -13.19 7.43 -1.64
CA PRO A 22 -13.39 8.58 -2.52
C PRO A 22 -12.51 8.46 -3.78
N ARG A 23 -13.13 8.65 -4.95
CA ARG A 23 -12.45 8.48 -6.25
C ARG A 23 -11.33 9.50 -6.43
N GLY A 24 -10.20 9.04 -6.97
CA GLY A 24 -9.04 9.91 -7.25
C GLY A 24 -8.29 10.37 -6.00
N ARG A 25 -8.49 9.69 -4.87
CA ARG A 25 -7.87 10.06 -3.59
C ARG A 25 -6.83 9.03 -3.17
N VAL A 26 -5.91 9.47 -2.32
CA VAL A 26 -4.89 8.61 -1.70
C VAL A 26 -5.34 8.26 -0.30
N ILE A 27 -5.42 6.96 -0.01
CA ILE A 27 -5.85 6.39 1.26
C ILE A 27 -4.68 5.64 1.88
N LEU A 28 -4.38 5.94 3.12
CA LEU A 28 -3.39 5.25 3.92
C LEU A 28 -4.03 4.07 4.66
N ILE A 29 -3.42 2.91 4.58
CA ILE A 29 -3.73 1.75 5.41
C ILE A 29 -2.53 1.53 6.34
N THR A 30 -2.74 1.67 7.64
CA THR A 30 -1.69 1.51 8.63
C THR A 30 -2.02 0.38 9.60
N GLY A 31 -0.99 -0.30 10.08
CA GLY A 31 -1.17 -1.41 11.03
C GLY A 31 0.11 -2.18 11.25
N GLY A 32 0.16 -2.99 12.30
CA GLY A 32 1.32 -3.82 12.62
C GLY A 32 1.60 -4.92 11.57
N PRO A 33 2.74 -5.61 11.68
CA PRO A 33 3.04 -6.78 10.86
C PRO A 33 1.93 -7.83 10.98
N GLY A 34 1.59 -8.50 9.87
CA GLY A 34 0.56 -9.54 9.84
C GLY A 34 -0.89 -9.04 10.00
N SER A 35 -1.14 -7.72 9.97
CA SER A 35 -2.50 -7.18 10.04
C SER A 35 -3.30 -7.29 8.74
N GLY A 36 -2.71 -7.75 7.64
CA GLY A 36 -3.40 -7.96 6.37
C GLY A 36 -3.40 -6.76 5.41
N LYS A 37 -2.54 -5.75 5.61
CA LYS A 37 -2.42 -4.58 4.75
C LYS A 37 -2.24 -4.91 3.27
N THR A 38 -1.26 -5.75 2.97
CA THR A 38 -0.94 -6.22 1.61
C THR A 38 -2.11 -6.94 0.97
N MET A 39 -2.80 -7.80 1.75
CA MET A 39 -3.97 -8.54 1.29
C MET A 39 -5.16 -7.60 0.98
N MET A 40 -5.44 -6.64 1.85
CA MET A 40 -6.46 -5.62 1.59
C MET A 40 -6.17 -4.82 0.33
N ALA A 41 -4.91 -4.43 0.15
CA ALA A 41 -4.46 -3.69 -1.01
C ALA A 41 -4.57 -4.50 -2.30
N MET A 42 -4.25 -5.79 -2.27
CA MET A 42 -4.42 -6.68 -3.42
C MET A 42 -5.90 -6.93 -3.74
N GLN A 43 -6.76 -7.16 -2.74
CA GLN A 43 -8.21 -7.28 -2.95
C GLN A 43 -8.79 -6.06 -3.66
N PHE A 44 -8.35 -4.86 -3.28
CA PHE A 44 -8.78 -3.62 -3.92
C PHE A 44 -8.48 -3.60 -5.42
N LEU A 45 -7.30 -4.07 -5.85
CA LEU A 45 -6.95 -4.15 -7.28
C LEU A 45 -7.75 -5.24 -7.99
N LEU A 46 -7.84 -6.42 -7.38
CA LEU A 46 -8.54 -7.57 -7.96
C LEU A 46 -10.04 -7.30 -8.13
N ASP A 47 -10.68 -6.68 -7.15
CA ASP A 47 -12.09 -6.28 -7.26
C ASP A 47 -12.29 -5.27 -8.40
N GLY A 48 -11.36 -4.32 -8.53
CA GLY A 48 -11.38 -3.33 -9.60
C GLY A 48 -11.41 -3.97 -10.98
N VAL A 49 -10.53 -4.92 -11.20
CA VAL A 49 -10.45 -5.62 -12.50
C VAL A 49 -11.64 -6.54 -12.72
N ASN A 50 -12.03 -7.32 -11.69
CA ASN A 50 -13.06 -8.35 -11.86
C ASN A 50 -14.46 -7.78 -12.03
N ARG A 51 -14.79 -6.70 -11.33
CA ARG A 51 -16.17 -6.18 -11.25
C ARG A 51 -16.39 -4.87 -12.01
N PHE A 52 -15.34 -4.08 -12.21
CA PHE A 52 -15.47 -2.71 -12.71
C PHE A 52 -14.64 -2.41 -13.95
N ASP A 53 -13.85 -3.38 -14.47
CA ASP A 53 -12.86 -3.18 -15.55
C ASP A 53 -11.88 -2.02 -15.25
N GLU A 54 -11.62 -1.79 -13.95
CA GLU A 54 -10.66 -0.80 -13.48
C GLU A 54 -9.29 -1.45 -13.30
N ARG A 55 -8.38 -1.18 -14.23
CA ARG A 55 -7.02 -1.72 -14.22
C ARG A 55 -6.20 -1.13 -13.09
N GLY A 56 -5.20 -1.89 -12.64
CA GLY A 56 -4.40 -1.53 -11.49
C GLY A 56 -2.90 -1.64 -11.65
N VAL A 57 -2.18 -0.92 -10.79
CA VAL A 57 -0.73 -1.04 -10.63
C VAL A 57 -0.45 -1.33 -9.16
N PHE A 58 0.30 -2.40 -8.89
CA PHE A 58 0.83 -2.72 -7.57
C PHE A 58 2.33 -2.41 -7.55
N VAL A 59 2.74 -1.52 -6.68
CA VAL A 59 4.15 -1.17 -6.45
C VAL A 59 4.59 -1.81 -5.15
N SER A 60 5.43 -2.83 -5.23
CA SER A 60 6.02 -3.47 -4.07
C SER A 60 7.37 -2.85 -3.75
N LEU A 61 7.53 -2.34 -2.54
CA LEU A 61 8.76 -1.74 -2.04
C LEU A 61 9.54 -2.69 -1.10
N GLU A 62 8.93 -3.79 -0.70
CA GLU A 62 9.52 -4.72 0.25
C GLU A 62 9.61 -6.14 -0.29
N GLU A 63 8.53 -6.66 -0.82
CA GLU A 63 8.44 -8.02 -1.30
C GLU A 63 8.75 -8.12 -2.78
N SER A 64 9.45 -9.20 -3.18
CA SER A 64 9.64 -9.49 -4.58
C SER A 64 8.31 -9.86 -5.24
N ARG A 65 8.20 -9.61 -6.55
CA ARG A 65 7.04 -10.06 -7.34
C ARG A 65 6.72 -11.55 -7.11
N HIS A 66 7.74 -12.40 -7.04
CA HIS A 66 7.55 -13.84 -6.84
C HIS A 66 6.88 -14.15 -5.49
N HIS A 67 7.31 -13.51 -4.40
CA HIS A 67 6.71 -13.69 -3.07
C HIS A 67 5.26 -13.21 -3.05
N LEU A 68 4.99 -12.03 -3.59
CA LEU A 68 3.64 -11.47 -3.66
C LEU A 68 2.68 -12.39 -4.42
N ILE A 69 3.11 -12.97 -5.55
CA ILE A 69 2.30 -13.93 -6.31
C ILE A 69 2.08 -15.22 -5.52
N SER A 70 3.13 -15.73 -4.86
CA SER A 70 3.02 -16.94 -4.03
C SER A 70 2.05 -16.74 -2.87
N GLU A 71 2.12 -15.61 -2.17
CA GLU A 71 1.20 -15.30 -1.07
C GLU A 71 -0.24 -15.17 -1.55
N THR A 72 -0.48 -14.42 -2.63
CA THR A 72 -1.82 -14.22 -3.17
C THR A 72 -2.44 -15.50 -3.69
N SER A 73 -1.63 -16.45 -4.19
CA SER A 73 -2.11 -17.75 -4.64
C SER A 73 -2.72 -18.61 -3.53
N ASN A 74 -2.29 -18.42 -2.26
CA ASN A 74 -2.87 -19.09 -1.11
C ASN A 74 -4.34 -18.70 -0.84
N PHE A 75 -4.76 -17.54 -1.37
CA PHE A 75 -6.15 -17.07 -1.33
C PHE A 75 -6.92 -17.41 -2.61
N GLY A 76 -6.35 -18.25 -3.50
CA GLY A 76 -6.95 -18.60 -4.77
C GLY A 76 -6.92 -17.47 -5.80
N TRP A 77 -6.10 -16.44 -5.60
CA TRP A 77 -6.01 -15.29 -6.49
C TRP A 77 -4.94 -15.49 -7.56
N ASP A 78 -5.37 -15.65 -8.80
CA ASP A 78 -4.48 -15.82 -9.97
C ASP A 78 -4.08 -14.44 -10.53
N VAL A 79 -3.16 -13.76 -9.82
CA VAL A 79 -2.67 -12.43 -10.20
C VAL A 79 -1.92 -12.46 -11.52
N GLU A 80 -1.18 -13.53 -11.82
CA GLU A 80 -0.46 -13.68 -13.09
C GLU A 80 -1.38 -13.67 -14.32
N LYS A 81 -2.58 -14.20 -14.20
CA LYS A 81 -3.60 -14.13 -15.25
C LYS A 81 -3.95 -12.69 -15.61
N PHE A 82 -4.05 -11.82 -14.63
CA PHE A 82 -4.36 -10.41 -14.84
C PHE A 82 -3.16 -9.62 -15.37
N GLU A 83 -1.93 -9.97 -14.98
CA GLU A 83 -0.71 -9.42 -15.56
C GLU A 83 -0.60 -9.77 -17.06
N LYS A 84 -0.77 -11.04 -17.43
CA LYS A 84 -0.76 -11.50 -18.84
C LYS A 84 -1.79 -10.78 -19.71
N LYS A 85 -2.86 -10.28 -19.10
CA LYS A 85 -3.90 -9.49 -19.78
C LYS A 85 -3.67 -7.98 -19.74
N ASN A 86 -2.56 -7.52 -19.16
CA ASN A 86 -2.28 -6.10 -18.89
C ASN A 86 -3.38 -5.40 -18.08
N GLN A 87 -4.07 -6.13 -17.19
CA GLN A 87 -5.12 -5.60 -16.32
C GLN A 87 -4.57 -5.20 -14.96
N ILE A 88 -3.54 -5.92 -14.47
CA ILE A 88 -2.73 -5.53 -13.31
C ILE A 88 -1.27 -5.52 -13.77
N ALA A 89 -0.51 -4.55 -13.29
CA ALA A 89 0.95 -4.54 -13.42
C ALA A 89 1.57 -4.55 -12.03
N ILE A 90 2.60 -5.40 -11.83
CA ILE A 90 3.40 -5.40 -10.61
C ILE A 90 4.73 -4.71 -10.90
N VAL A 91 5.01 -3.65 -10.18
CA VAL A 91 6.30 -2.96 -10.18
C VAL A 91 7.09 -3.46 -8.97
N ASP A 92 8.05 -4.32 -9.21
CA ASP A 92 8.95 -4.83 -8.16
C ASP A 92 10.07 -3.82 -7.92
N ALA A 93 9.95 -3.04 -6.87
CA ALA A 93 10.94 -2.10 -6.40
C ALA A 93 11.67 -2.60 -5.12
N SER A 94 11.49 -3.88 -4.74
CA SER A 94 12.10 -4.51 -3.57
C SER A 94 13.64 -4.60 -3.62
N PRO A 95 14.32 -4.66 -4.80
CA PRO A 95 15.77 -4.61 -4.87
C PRO A 95 16.39 -3.37 -4.24
N LEU A 96 15.61 -2.34 -3.98
CA LEU A 96 16.02 -1.17 -3.20
C LEU A 96 16.53 -1.55 -1.80
N ARG A 97 16.05 -2.66 -1.24
CA ARG A 97 16.44 -3.18 0.08
C ARG A 97 17.83 -3.84 0.09
N GLN A 98 18.33 -4.31 -1.06
CA GLN A 98 19.60 -5.03 -1.12
C GLN A 98 20.81 -4.09 -1.18
N ILE A 99 20.64 -2.87 -1.67
CA ILE A 99 21.73 -1.91 -1.86
C ILE A 99 22.31 -1.45 -0.52
N THR A 100 21.49 -1.32 0.52
CA THR A 100 21.96 -0.92 1.86
C THR A 100 22.81 -1.99 2.53
N LYS A 101 22.57 -3.27 2.28
CA LYS A 101 23.38 -4.36 2.87
C LYS A 101 24.71 -4.56 2.16
N GLU A 102 24.80 -4.29 0.86
CA GLU A 102 26.04 -4.43 0.09
C GLU A 102 26.92 -3.18 0.23
N ALA A 103 26.34 -1.99 0.38
CA ALA A 103 27.10 -0.75 0.63
C ALA A 103 27.79 -0.73 2.02
N GLU A 104 27.23 -1.44 3.01
CA GLU A 104 27.88 -1.63 4.31
C GLU A 104 29.01 -2.66 4.26
N GLN A 105 29.07 -3.53 3.25
CA GLN A 105 30.09 -4.61 3.14
C GLN A 105 31.19 -4.36 2.10
N THR A 106 31.04 -3.39 1.19
CA THR A 106 32.02 -3.14 0.13
C THR A 106 32.33 -1.67 -0.05
N SER A 107 33.25 -1.17 0.75
CA SER A 107 34.01 0.03 0.43
C SER A 107 35.19 -0.30 -0.48
N GLU A 108 34.99 -0.87 -1.68
CA GLU A 108 36.01 -0.92 -2.75
C GLU A 108 35.39 -1.31 -4.10
N GLN A 109 35.37 -0.34 -4.99
CA GLN A 109 35.53 -0.35 -6.46
C GLN A 109 34.87 -1.46 -7.30
N GLN A 110 33.76 -1.10 -8.02
CA GLN A 110 33.62 -1.47 -9.43
C GLN A 110 32.60 -0.59 -10.15
N PRO A 111 32.82 -0.18 -11.43
CA PRO A 111 31.92 0.70 -12.16
C PRO A 111 30.64 -0.02 -12.62
N ALA A 112 29.51 0.68 -12.53
CA ALA A 112 28.17 0.20 -12.85
C ALA A 112 28.03 -0.23 -14.32
N GLN A 113 27.50 -1.42 -14.55
CA GLN A 113 27.02 -1.86 -15.85
C GLN A 113 25.54 -1.49 -16.03
N PRO A 114 25.08 -1.14 -17.26
CA PRO A 114 23.70 -0.75 -17.50
C PRO A 114 22.73 -1.93 -17.33
N ALA A 115 21.56 -1.65 -16.79
CA ALA A 115 20.51 -2.61 -16.46
C ALA A 115 20.05 -3.41 -17.69
N ALA A 116 20.04 -4.74 -17.55
CA ALA A 116 19.44 -5.64 -18.55
C ALA A 116 17.91 -5.70 -18.35
N THR A 117 17.17 -5.50 -19.45
CA THR A 117 15.73 -5.75 -19.51
C THR A 117 15.47 -7.26 -19.51
N SER A 118 14.87 -7.79 -18.44
CA SER A 118 14.32 -9.15 -18.43
C SER A 118 12.83 -9.10 -18.76
N GLU A 119 12.30 -10.17 -19.36
CA GLU A 119 10.93 -10.29 -19.90
C GLU A 119 9.77 -10.13 -18.89
N SER A 120 10.04 -9.75 -17.63
CA SER A 120 9.06 -9.73 -16.56
C SER A 120 9.22 -8.56 -15.58
N GLY A 121 9.44 -7.34 -16.06
CA GLY A 121 9.39 -6.15 -15.21
C GLY A 121 10.67 -5.30 -15.21
N VAL A 122 10.50 -4.01 -14.95
CA VAL A 122 11.61 -3.06 -14.79
C VAL A 122 12.12 -3.15 -13.36
N HIS A 123 13.37 -3.60 -13.19
CA HIS A 123 14.06 -3.54 -11.91
C HIS A 123 14.84 -2.24 -11.82
N ILE A 124 14.54 -1.42 -10.82
CA ILE A 124 15.35 -0.23 -10.50
C ILE A 124 16.49 -0.70 -9.59
N ARG A 125 17.72 -0.70 -10.11
CA ARG A 125 18.93 -1.10 -9.37
C ARG A 125 19.94 0.02 -9.36
N GLY A 126 20.66 0.20 -8.26
CA GLY A 126 21.89 0.97 -8.20
C GLY A 126 21.87 2.17 -7.25
N PRO A 127 23.00 2.87 -7.10
CA PRO A 127 23.14 4.03 -6.21
C PRO A 127 22.26 5.24 -6.60
N ASP A 128 21.56 5.16 -7.74
CA ASP A 128 20.76 6.24 -8.30
C ASP A 128 19.27 6.12 -7.96
N PHE A 129 18.90 5.39 -6.89
CA PHE A 129 17.51 5.38 -6.46
C PHE A 129 17.08 6.78 -6.03
N SER A 130 16.10 7.30 -6.74
CA SER A 130 15.44 8.53 -6.34
C SER A 130 13.92 8.35 -6.39
N ILE A 131 13.22 9.10 -5.54
CA ILE A 131 11.75 9.14 -5.58
C ILE A 131 11.25 9.57 -6.96
N GLN A 132 12.00 10.44 -7.65
CA GLN A 132 11.69 10.88 -9.00
C GLN A 132 11.75 9.72 -10.00
N ALA A 133 12.74 8.83 -9.88
CA ALA A 133 12.84 7.63 -10.71
C ALA A 133 11.66 6.69 -10.44
N LEU A 134 11.36 6.40 -9.17
CA LEU A 134 10.22 5.56 -8.77
C LEU A 134 8.90 6.14 -9.31
N THR A 135 8.62 7.40 -9.08
CA THR A 135 7.38 8.05 -9.52
C THR A 135 7.26 8.11 -11.04
N THR A 136 8.39 8.24 -11.77
CA THR A 136 8.43 8.18 -13.23
C THR A 136 8.05 6.80 -13.73
N VAL A 137 8.57 5.73 -13.10
CA VAL A 137 8.21 4.35 -13.43
C VAL A 137 6.72 4.10 -13.13
N ILE A 138 6.24 4.47 -11.96
CA ILE A 138 4.81 4.33 -11.61
C ILE A 138 3.93 5.03 -12.66
N ARG A 139 4.25 6.27 -13.01
CA ARG A 139 3.51 7.06 -14.00
C ARG A 139 3.53 6.40 -15.39
N SER A 140 4.65 5.79 -15.79
CA SER A 140 4.76 5.04 -17.03
C SER A 140 3.82 3.84 -17.05
N TYR A 141 3.81 3.04 -15.98
CA TYR A 141 2.92 1.88 -15.86
C TYR A 141 1.45 2.30 -15.82
N VAL A 142 1.11 3.34 -15.09
CA VAL A 142 -0.27 3.91 -15.06
C VAL A 142 -0.73 4.29 -16.47
N ARG A 143 0.14 4.91 -17.25
CA ARG A 143 -0.18 5.32 -18.63
C ARG A 143 -0.34 4.11 -19.55
N VAL A 144 0.59 3.15 -19.51
CA VAL A 144 0.59 1.96 -20.39
C VAL A 144 -0.60 1.06 -20.08
N THR A 145 -0.87 0.78 -18.81
CA THR A 145 -2.00 -0.04 -18.39
C THR A 145 -3.33 0.71 -18.41
N ARG A 146 -3.30 2.05 -18.44
CA ARG A 146 -4.46 2.92 -18.19
C ARG A 146 -5.07 2.63 -16.81
N ALA A 147 -4.22 2.44 -15.82
CA ALA A 147 -4.64 2.10 -14.48
C ALA A 147 -5.49 3.21 -13.85
N MET A 148 -6.53 2.79 -13.14
CA MET A 148 -7.40 3.65 -12.34
C MET A 148 -7.19 3.45 -10.85
N ARG A 149 -6.55 2.34 -10.47
CA ARG A 149 -6.22 1.98 -9.10
C ARG A 149 -4.72 1.78 -8.95
N ILE A 150 -4.13 2.29 -7.86
CA ILE A 150 -2.72 2.09 -7.53
C ILE A 150 -2.62 1.57 -6.11
N VAL A 151 -1.63 0.70 -5.89
CA VAL A 151 -1.17 0.29 -4.56
C VAL A 151 0.31 0.58 -4.45
N VAL A 152 0.75 1.11 -3.31
CA VAL A 152 2.17 1.21 -2.93
C VAL A 152 2.36 0.58 -1.56
N ASP A 153 3.12 -0.51 -1.48
CA ASP A 153 3.21 -1.37 -0.30
C ASP A 153 4.63 -1.82 0.03
N PRO A 154 5.12 -1.57 1.25
CA PRO A 154 4.75 -0.48 2.16
C PRO A 154 5.71 0.71 2.00
N ILE A 155 5.24 1.94 2.23
CA ILE A 155 6.10 3.13 2.17
C ILE A 155 7.12 3.22 3.30
N THR A 156 6.93 2.48 4.40
CA THR A 156 7.93 2.35 5.46
C THR A 156 9.28 1.86 4.93
N SER A 157 9.30 1.06 3.88
CA SER A 157 10.54 0.59 3.24
C SER A 157 11.39 1.72 2.64
N LEU A 158 10.80 2.88 2.33
CA LEU A 158 11.56 4.07 1.94
C LEU A 158 12.46 4.57 3.08
N SER A 159 12.08 4.30 4.33
CA SER A 159 12.90 4.71 5.47
C SER A 159 14.28 4.05 5.50
N LEU A 160 14.43 2.91 4.84
CA LEU A 160 15.70 2.19 4.72
C LEU A 160 16.63 2.82 3.67
N GLN A 161 16.08 3.66 2.77
CA GLN A 161 16.85 4.30 1.69
C GLN A 161 17.41 5.66 2.09
N PHE A 162 16.83 6.29 3.10
CA PHE A 162 17.19 7.64 3.52
C PHE A 162 17.65 7.62 4.97
N LEU A 163 18.94 7.82 5.21
CA LEU A 163 19.55 7.86 6.56
C LEU A 163 19.06 9.10 7.33
N ASP A 164 18.88 10.22 6.63
CA ASP A 164 18.40 11.46 7.23
C ASP A 164 16.87 11.51 7.28
N SER A 165 16.33 11.87 8.45
CA SER A 165 14.89 11.97 8.71
C SER A 165 14.19 13.04 7.85
N HIS A 166 14.87 14.15 7.51
CA HIS A 166 14.31 15.18 6.64
C HIS A 166 14.21 14.70 5.20
N GLN A 167 15.25 14.01 4.70
CA GLN A 167 15.21 13.42 3.35
C GLN A 167 14.13 12.36 3.24
N ARG A 168 13.96 11.52 4.26
CA ARG A 168 12.89 10.53 4.33
C ARG A 168 11.52 11.19 4.27
N ARG A 169 11.31 12.22 5.10
CA ARG A 169 10.05 12.96 5.12
C ARG A 169 9.75 13.59 3.76
N SER A 170 10.75 14.23 3.13
CA SER A 170 10.61 14.80 1.78
C SER A 170 10.25 13.72 0.75
N ALA A 171 10.92 12.58 0.78
CA ALA A 171 10.68 11.47 -0.13
C ALA A 171 9.23 10.93 -0.05
N VAL A 172 8.70 10.79 1.17
CA VAL A 172 7.30 10.38 1.38
C VAL A 172 6.34 11.44 0.85
N ILE A 173 6.60 12.72 1.12
CA ILE A 173 5.78 13.84 0.62
C ILE A 173 5.76 13.82 -0.91
N ASP A 174 6.93 13.78 -1.56
CA ASP A 174 7.08 13.79 -3.03
C ASP A 174 6.34 12.60 -3.68
N LEU A 175 6.42 11.42 -3.07
CA LEU A 175 5.68 10.24 -3.54
C LEU A 175 4.17 10.46 -3.45
N LEU A 176 3.67 10.89 -2.29
CA LEU A 176 2.23 11.09 -2.07
C LEU A 176 1.67 12.19 -2.99
N GLU A 177 2.38 13.32 -3.15
CA GLU A 177 2.00 14.38 -4.07
C GLU A 177 1.97 13.89 -5.52
N SER A 178 2.95 13.06 -5.92
CA SER A 178 2.95 12.44 -7.23
C SER A 178 1.74 11.53 -7.46
N LEU A 179 1.36 10.70 -6.47
CA LEU A 179 0.17 9.85 -6.53
C LEU A 179 -1.11 10.68 -6.63
N ILE A 180 -1.24 11.73 -5.83
CA ILE A 180 -2.37 12.68 -5.89
C ILE A 180 -2.47 13.29 -7.30
N GLY A 181 -1.33 13.72 -7.87
CA GLY A 181 -1.26 14.30 -9.21
C GLY A 181 -1.61 13.34 -10.35
N MET A 182 -1.62 12.02 -10.13
CA MET A 182 -2.02 11.04 -11.14
C MET A 182 -3.54 10.92 -11.29
N GLY A 183 -4.34 11.38 -10.31
CA GLY A 183 -5.80 11.32 -10.34
C GLY A 183 -6.39 9.90 -10.23
N THR A 184 -5.56 8.92 -9.88
CA THR A 184 -5.97 7.54 -9.61
C THR A 184 -6.43 7.38 -8.17
N THR A 185 -7.29 6.37 -7.88
CA THR A 185 -7.56 6.00 -6.50
C THR A 185 -6.43 5.12 -6.00
N SER A 186 -5.73 5.58 -4.98
CA SER A 186 -4.47 4.97 -4.55
C SER A 186 -4.56 4.51 -3.10
N LEU A 187 -4.16 3.26 -2.83
CA LEU A 187 -3.91 2.77 -1.48
C LEU A 187 -2.41 2.77 -1.22
N VAL A 188 -2.03 3.29 -0.08
CA VAL A 188 -0.64 3.30 0.38
C VAL A 188 -0.62 2.61 1.73
N THR A 189 0.27 1.64 1.92
CA THR A 189 0.38 0.96 3.21
C THR A 189 1.59 1.45 3.99
N THR A 190 1.48 1.44 5.29
CA THR A 190 2.60 1.75 6.20
C THR A 190 2.54 0.85 7.43
N GLU A 191 3.70 0.52 7.98
CA GLU A 191 3.75 -0.14 9.26
C GLU A 191 3.60 0.91 10.37
N THR A 192 2.67 0.65 11.28
CA THR A 192 2.57 1.47 12.49
C THR A 192 3.79 1.18 13.36
N ALA A 193 4.58 2.21 13.65
CA ALA A 193 5.54 2.08 14.74
C ALA A 193 4.75 1.73 16.01
N SER A 194 5.15 0.67 16.68
CA SER A 194 4.50 0.16 17.91
C SER A 194 4.50 1.17 19.08
N GLN A 195 5.04 2.35 18.88
CA GLN A 195 5.06 3.44 19.82
C GLN A 195 4.58 4.72 19.13
N ILE A 196 3.43 5.20 19.57
CA ILE A 196 3.01 6.58 19.27
C ILE A 196 4.06 7.49 19.94
N SER A 197 4.87 8.15 19.09
CA SER A 197 5.84 9.14 19.62
C SER A 197 5.10 10.39 20.06
N PHE A 198 5.37 10.81 21.28
CA PHE A 198 4.89 12.10 21.79
C PHE A 198 6.08 13.06 21.91
N THR A 199 6.04 14.14 21.16
CA THR A 199 6.98 15.24 21.33
C THR A 199 6.25 16.36 22.08
N ASN A 200 6.76 16.73 23.27
CA ASN A 200 6.14 17.75 24.14
C ASN A 200 4.68 17.47 24.53
N GLY A 201 4.29 16.19 24.70
CA GLY A 201 2.92 15.80 25.04
C GLY A 201 1.92 15.83 23.89
N GLN A 202 2.38 16.14 22.67
CA GLN A 202 1.58 16.06 21.45
C GLN A 202 2.00 14.83 20.64
N ARG A 203 1.01 14.12 20.04
CA ARG A 203 1.27 13.02 19.10
C ARG A 203 2.03 13.59 17.91
N ASP A 204 3.19 13.01 17.61
CA ASP A 204 3.90 13.31 16.38
C ASP A 204 3.17 12.61 15.23
N ILE A 205 2.47 13.39 14.40
CA ILE A 205 1.68 12.87 13.29
C ILE A 205 2.60 12.70 12.08
N PRO A 206 2.77 11.47 11.57
CA PRO A 206 3.57 11.22 10.38
C PRO A 206 3.02 11.97 9.16
N PRO A 207 3.89 12.40 8.22
CA PRO A 207 3.46 13.16 7.04
C PRO A 207 2.43 12.39 6.20
N GLU A 208 2.52 11.08 6.13
CA GLU A 208 1.58 10.23 5.39
C GLU A 208 0.16 10.31 5.96
N GLU A 209 -0.02 10.33 7.28
CA GLU A 209 -1.35 10.49 7.90
C GLU A 209 -1.95 11.86 7.60
N TYR A 210 -1.10 12.90 7.55
CA TYR A 210 -1.56 14.27 7.30
C TYR A 210 -1.94 14.48 5.83
N LEU A 211 -1.13 14.01 4.89
CA LEU A 211 -1.28 14.26 3.45
C LEU A 211 -2.36 13.38 2.82
N CYS A 212 -2.50 12.12 3.25
CA CYS A 212 -3.52 11.24 2.70
C CYS A 212 -4.94 11.76 2.96
N HIS A 213 -5.84 11.47 2.04
CA HIS A 213 -7.25 11.88 2.13
C HIS A 213 -8.05 11.00 3.09
N GLY A 214 -7.64 9.75 3.26
CA GLY A 214 -8.20 8.81 4.22
C GLY A 214 -7.10 8.06 4.97
N VAL A 215 -7.43 7.62 6.19
CA VAL A 215 -6.57 6.79 7.05
C VAL A 215 -7.43 5.67 7.60
N VAL A 216 -7.06 4.44 7.29
CA VAL A 216 -7.65 3.20 7.81
C VAL A 216 -6.60 2.54 8.70
N VAL A 217 -6.96 2.26 9.94
CA VAL A 217 -6.07 1.68 10.94
C VAL A 217 -6.47 0.24 11.22
N LEU A 218 -5.51 -0.67 11.13
CA LEU A 218 -5.67 -2.08 11.46
C LEU A 218 -5.03 -2.36 12.82
N HIS A 219 -5.87 -2.69 13.78
CA HIS A 219 -5.47 -3.01 15.14
C HIS A 219 -5.42 -4.53 15.35
N ASN A 220 -4.32 -5.01 15.90
CA ASN A 220 -4.19 -6.38 16.39
C ASN A 220 -3.87 -6.33 17.88
N SER A 221 -4.73 -6.89 18.72
CA SER A 221 -4.58 -6.86 20.17
C SER A 221 -4.81 -8.25 20.78
N HIS A 222 -3.96 -8.60 21.73
CA HIS A 222 -4.20 -9.78 22.57
C HIS A 222 -5.21 -9.45 23.65
N VAL A 223 -6.34 -10.13 23.63
CA VAL A 223 -7.38 -10.02 24.66
C VAL A 223 -7.35 -11.29 25.53
N MET A 224 -7.20 -11.10 26.85
CA MET A 224 -7.20 -12.22 27.79
C MET A 224 -8.48 -13.05 27.64
N GLY A 225 -8.31 -14.35 27.44
CA GLY A 225 -9.41 -15.31 27.25
C GLY A 225 -10.01 -15.37 25.83
N ARG A 226 -9.60 -14.48 24.91
CA ARG A 226 -10.09 -14.49 23.51
C ARG A 226 -8.99 -14.66 22.46
N GLY A 227 -7.70 -14.58 22.87
CA GLY A 227 -6.57 -14.63 21.93
C GLY A 227 -6.36 -13.34 21.17
N MET A 228 -5.86 -13.43 19.92
CA MET A 228 -5.67 -12.28 19.03
C MET A 228 -7.01 -11.80 18.49
N VAL A 229 -7.30 -10.53 18.66
CA VAL A 229 -8.50 -9.86 18.11
C VAL A 229 -8.04 -8.79 17.14
N SER A 230 -8.61 -8.82 15.94
CA SER A 230 -8.33 -7.86 14.89
C SER A 230 -9.50 -6.89 14.71
N ALA A 231 -9.21 -5.60 14.70
CA ALA A 231 -10.21 -4.55 14.53
C ALA A 231 -9.73 -3.51 13.53
N LEU A 232 -10.66 -2.95 12.76
CA LEU A 232 -10.43 -1.88 11.80
C LEU A 232 -11.11 -0.61 12.29
N GLU A 233 -10.44 0.52 12.13
CA GLU A 233 -10.94 1.85 12.41
C GLU A 233 -10.72 2.76 11.20
N ILE A 234 -11.70 3.61 10.88
CA ILE A 234 -11.53 4.68 9.91
C ILE A 234 -11.26 5.97 10.69
N GLU A 235 -9.98 6.27 10.90
CA GLU A 235 -9.57 7.47 11.65
C GLU A 235 -9.92 8.76 10.89
N LYS A 236 -9.82 8.70 9.55
CA LYS A 236 -10.04 9.85 8.67
C LYS A 236 -10.54 9.39 7.30
N MET A 237 -11.56 10.07 6.76
CA MET A 237 -11.95 9.95 5.37
C MET A 237 -12.57 11.27 4.91
N ARG A 238 -11.79 12.06 4.15
CA ARG A 238 -12.27 13.34 3.59
C ARG A 238 -13.32 13.07 2.52
N GLU A 239 -14.31 13.94 2.43
CA GLU A 239 -15.38 13.86 1.41
C GLU A 239 -16.29 12.63 1.53
N SER A 240 -16.23 11.90 2.65
CA SER A 240 -17.10 10.77 2.92
C SER A 240 -17.61 10.80 4.36
N LYS A 241 -18.89 10.37 4.52
CA LYS A 241 -19.43 10.05 5.83
C LYS A 241 -19.02 8.63 6.18
N HIS A 242 -18.23 8.47 7.22
CA HIS A 242 -17.73 7.17 7.66
C HIS A 242 -18.06 6.91 9.12
N ASP A 243 -18.16 5.65 9.49
CA ASP A 243 -18.23 5.22 10.89
C ASP A 243 -16.83 5.30 11.51
N ARG A 244 -16.73 5.86 12.72
CA ARG A 244 -15.48 6.02 13.48
C ARG A 244 -15.31 4.99 14.58
N GLN A 245 -16.14 3.96 14.59
CA GLN A 245 -16.05 2.92 15.61
C GLN A 245 -15.07 1.83 15.18
N LEU A 246 -14.66 1.03 16.14
CA LEU A 246 -13.87 -0.17 15.88
C LEU A 246 -14.79 -1.27 15.34
N HIS A 247 -14.43 -1.83 14.19
CA HIS A 247 -15.13 -2.93 13.55
C HIS A 247 -14.24 -4.19 13.54
N PRO A 248 -14.74 -5.34 13.95
CA PRO A 248 -13.99 -6.58 13.83
C PRO A 248 -13.71 -6.89 12.37
N TYR A 249 -12.53 -7.45 12.08
CA TYR A 249 -12.25 -8.04 10.79
C TYR A 249 -11.50 -9.36 10.94
N ALA A 250 -11.55 -10.18 9.91
CA ALA A 250 -10.80 -11.42 9.84
C ALA A 250 -10.10 -11.55 8.48
N ILE A 251 -8.94 -12.22 8.50
CA ILE A 251 -8.28 -12.71 7.29
C ILE A 251 -8.77 -14.15 7.12
N THR A 252 -9.53 -14.39 6.05
CA THR A 252 -10.14 -15.68 5.74
C THR A 252 -9.42 -16.29 4.53
N GLU A 253 -9.80 -17.49 4.13
CA GLU A 253 -9.33 -18.12 2.89
C GLU A 253 -9.66 -17.32 1.62
N ASN A 254 -10.64 -16.42 1.68
CA ASN A 254 -11.04 -15.56 0.57
C ASN A 254 -10.48 -14.13 0.67
N GLY A 255 -9.61 -13.86 1.65
CA GLY A 255 -9.03 -12.57 1.93
C GLY A 255 -9.62 -11.90 3.17
N VAL A 256 -9.52 -10.58 3.25
CA VAL A 256 -9.99 -9.79 4.39
C VAL A 256 -11.49 -9.55 4.29
N THR A 257 -12.18 -9.73 5.41
CA THR A 257 -13.61 -9.40 5.57
C THR A 257 -13.79 -8.57 6.83
N VAL A 258 -14.55 -7.48 6.73
CA VAL A 258 -14.91 -6.60 7.85
C VAL A 258 -16.35 -6.89 8.25
N TYR A 259 -16.60 -6.96 9.55
CA TYR A 259 -17.93 -7.24 10.09
C TYR A 259 -18.58 -5.92 10.56
N GLY A 260 -19.84 -5.71 10.15
CA GLY A 260 -20.60 -4.51 10.53
C GLY A 260 -20.98 -4.45 12.02
N GLU A 261 -20.83 -5.57 12.75
CA GLU A 261 -21.03 -5.59 14.20
C GLU A 261 -19.94 -4.76 14.89
N ARG A 262 -20.36 -3.93 15.84
CA ARG A 262 -19.46 -3.08 16.61
C ARG A 262 -18.88 -3.88 17.77
N PHE A 263 -17.64 -3.65 18.13
CA PHE A 263 -17.17 -4.03 19.45
C PHE A 263 -17.94 -3.22 20.47
N LEU A 264 -18.94 -3.85 21.09
CA LEU A 264 -19.52 -3.32 22.32
C LEU A 264 -18.48 -3.56 23.43
N GLY A 265 -17.87 -2.47 23.92
CA GLY A 265 -16.90 -2.46 25.01
C GLY A 265 -17.50 -2.93 26.32
#